data_4f2877cd53d797771c6d980ea6cae1db
#
_entry.id   4f2877cd53d797771c6d980ea6cae1db
#
_cell.length_a   1.000
_cell.length_b   1.000
_cell.length_c   1.000
_cell.angle_alpha   90.00
_cell.angle_beta   90.00
_cell.angle_gamma   90.00
#
_symmetry.space_group_name_H-M   'P 1'
#
loop_
_entity.id
_entity.type
_entity.pdbx_description
1 polymer ?
#
loop_
_entity_poly.entity_id
_entity_poly.type
_entity_poly.pdbx_seq_one_letter_code
_entity_poly.pdbx_strand_id
1 'polypeptide(L)'
;MAAGMALICGTAAWGKNNVPDFRYPETVINDATKQIEKADKKGNHKALVDGLVRLSIAKSQISADYMPELINHVDSFAARVSDVRAKSLLLGLESDIVVAAYQHESYKYDSRQKAGDVRPSDPREWCREDYEDRIIELTDSILCHRTELLATPVKDYESILEMPNVCPEFVPSLYDMLAHHCIAKINDLADSYSNGNENSTARQCVAGIYASLLASHEEGSAPFIYSELQRIKGSENNSKAAEAELKAHLLNLADKYKDSPYSVEILDYLVDLDSSPRTVTLARKAVARHSNYPRINALRNFLKRIDQQTMGISYSEAAKPNEEILIDINKKNVDRITIRAYSVDGISDIRMKNLKQMKPMMEWSANLNADDHQTVRFPGLPTGRYILVPEFIDRNSHNAVIPNQTPSVLTVSAIDIMMVNRI
;
A
#
# COMPACT_ATOMS: atom_id res chain seq x y z
N MET A 1 11.01 16.38 -17.90
CA MET A 1 12.28 15.67 -17.64
C MET A 1 12.21 14.67 -16.47
N ALA A 2 11.17 14.65 -15.64
CA ALA A 2 11.02 13.67 -14.57
C ALA A 2 10.30 12.35 -14.96
N ALA A 3 9.62 12.32 -16.11
CA ALA A 3 8.82 11.18 -16.55
C ALA A 3 9.64 9.95 -17.01
N GLY A 4 10.85 10.16 -17.59
CA GLY A 4 11.68 9.05 -18.07
C GLY A 4 12.35 8.25 -16.95
N MET A 5 12.57 8.86 -15.80
CA MET A 5 13.12 8.17 -14.62
C MET A 5 12.12 7.22 -13.97
N ALA A 6 10.81 7.55 -14.06
CA ALA A 6 9.72 6.74 -13.53
C ALA A 6 9.46 5.47 -14.37
N LEU A 7 9.75 5.49 -15.67
CA LEU A 7 9.44 4.38 -16.57
C LEU A 7 10.33 3.13 -16.38
N ILE A 8 11.62 3.29 -16.08
CA ILE A 8 12.51 2.16 -15.80
C ILE A 8 12.77 1.97 -14.31
N CYS A 9 12.69 3.05 -13.49
CA CYS A 9 12.90 2.98 -12.04
C CYS A 9 11.61 2.83 -11.21
N GLY A 10 10.40 3.03 -11.76
CA GLY A 10 9.14 3.07 -11.01
C GLY A 10 8.64 1.72 -10.51
N THR A 11 9.04 0.63 -11.15
CA THR A 11 8.74 -0.76 -10.77
C THR A 11 10.01 -1.62 -10.77
N ALA A 12 11.19 -0.98 -10.89
CA ALA A 12 12.42 -1.68 -11.16
C ALA A 12 12.97 -2.38 -9.93
N ALA A 13 13.29 -3.65 -10.13
CA ALA A 13 14.08 -4.45 -9.22
C ALA A 13 15.57 -4.00 -9.15
N TRP A 14 15.92 -2.83 -9.74
CA TRP A 14 17.33 -2.42 -9.92
C TRP A 14 17.79 -1.43 -8.87
N GLY A 15 18.92 -1.74 -8.21
CA GLY A 15 19.38 -1.09 -6.98
C GLY A 15 19.70 0.40 -7.08
N LYS A 16 19.21 1.17 -6.10
CA LYS A 16 19.49 2.60 -5.96
C LYS A 16 20.87 2.92 -5.39
N ASN A 17 21.56 1.96 -4.80
CA ASN A 17 22.81 2.19 -4.05
C ASN A 17 24.02 2.58 -4.92
N ASN A 18 23.90 2.46 -6.23
CA ASN A 18 24.92 2.83 -7.23
C ASN A 18 24.33 3.67 -8.37
N VAL A 19 23.26 4.44 -8.12
CA VAL A 19 22.71 5.32 -9.14
C VAL A 19 23.76 6.37 -9.49
N PRO A 20 24.35 6.34 -10.71
CA PRO A 20 25.25 7.37 -11.16
C PRO A 20 24.56 8.72 -11.11
N ASP A 21 25.34 9.78 -11.04
CA ASP A 21 24.78 11.14 -11.15
C ASP A 21 24.27 11.35 -12.60
N PHE A 22 23.01 11.01 -12.82
CA PHE A 22 22.36 11.13 -14.13
C PHE A 22 22.15 12.58 -14.59
N ARG A 23 22.65 13.59 -13.84
CA ARG A 23 22.74 14.96 -14.39
C ARG A 23 23.66 15.03 -15.63
N TYR A 24 24.53 14.03 -15.80
CA TYR A 24 25.44 13.91 -16.93
C TYR A 24 25.28 12.54 -17.62
N PRO A 25 24.17 12.29 -18.32
CA PRO A 25 23.85 10.97 -18.85
C PRO A 25 24.86 10.46 -19.86
N GLU A 26 25.44 11.33 -20.68
CA GLU A 26 26.50 10.93 -21.63
C GLU A 26 27.76 10.41 -20.94
N THR A 27 28.15 10.99 -19.80
CA THR A 27 29.28 10.46 -19.02
C THR A 27 28.97 9.06 -18.52
N VAL A 28 27.74 8.86 -18.02
CA VAL A 28 27.29 7.54 -17.55
C VAL A 28 27.27 6.51 -18.69
N ILE A 29 26.80 6.89 -19.88
CA ILE A 29 26.81 6.04 -21.09
C ILE A 29 28.24 5.62 -21.44
N ASN A 30 29.17 6.56 -21.49
CA ASN A 30 30.56 6.30 -21.81
C ASN A 30 31.23 5.35 -20.80
N ASP A 31 30.97 5.56 -19.52
CA ASP A 31 31.55 4.72 -18.46
C ASP A 31 30.92 3.32 -18.43
N ALA A 32 29.61 3.24 -18.60
CA ALA A 32 28.88 1.97 -18.70
C ALA A 32 29.35 1.17 -19.93
N THR A 33 29.53 1.81 -21.08
CA THR A 33 30.05 1.14 -22.30
C THR A 33 31.43 0.55 -22.06
N LYS A 34 32.36 1.31 -21.45
CA LYS A 34 33.68 0.80 -21.09
C LYS A 34 33.61 -0.36 -20.08
N GLN A 35 32.69 -0.26 -19.12
CA GLN A 35 32.47 -1.33 -18.14
C GLN A 35 31.98 -2.61 -18.84
N ILE A 36 30.99 -2.52 -19.75
CA ILE A 36 30.45 -3.62 -20.52
C ILE A 36 31.55 -4.31 -21.33
N GLU A 37 32.32 -3.54 -22.12
CA GLU A 37 33.41 -4.09 -22.92
C GLU A 37 34.47 -4.84 -22.07
N LYS A 38 34.84 -4.25 -20.92
CA LYS A 38 35.81 -4.85 -20.01
C LYS A 38 35.26 -6.10 -19.33
N ALA A 39 33.97 -6.06 -18.93
CA ALA A 39 33.29 -7.18 -18.28
C ALA A 39 33.11 -8.37 -19.24
N ASP A 40 32.67 -8.11 -20.46
CA ASP A 40 32.49 -9.11 -21.52
C ASP A 40 33.81 -9.80 -21.84
N LYS A 41 34.91 -9.04 -22.10
CA LYS A 41 36.24 -9.60 -22.33
C LYS A 41 36.77 -10.45 -21.18
N LYS A 42 36.39 -10.19 -19.95
CA LYS A 42 36.86 -10.90 -18.75
C LYS A 42 35.91 -12.00 -18.28
N GLY A 43 34.77 -12.18 -18.91
CA GLY A 43 33.71 -13.09 -18.45
C GLY A 43 33.13 -12.71 -17.08
N ASN A 44 33.20 -11.43 -16.71
CA ASN A 44 32.60 -10.95 -15.45
C ASN A 44 31.13 -10.61 -15.66
N HIS A 45 30.31 -11.64 -15.57
CA HIS A 45 28.86 -11.55 -15.86
C HIS A 45 28.12 -10.58 -14.96
N LYS A 46 28.50 -10.49 -13.68
CA LYS A 46 27.87 -9.54 -12.73
C LYS A 46 28.14 -8.09 -13.12
N ALA A 47 29.39 -7.75 -13.46
CA ALA A 47 29.74 -6.41 -13.92
C ALA A 47 29.13 -6.08 -15.29
N LEU A 48 28.92 -7.10 -16.14
CA LEU A 48 28.24 -6.96 -17.42
C LEU A 48 26.78 -6.55 -17.22
N VAL A 49 26.04 -7.26 -16.36
CA VAL A 49 24.64 -6.91 -16.03
C VAL A 49 24.56 -5.50 -15.47
N ASP A 50 25.38 -5.14 -14.47
CA ASP A 50 25.41 -3.79 -13.89
C ASP A 50 25.68 -2.70 -14.95
N GLY A 51 26.63 -2.95 -15.86
CA GLY A 51 26.93 -2.02 -16.96
C GLY A 51 25.73 -1.84 -17.91
N LEU A 52 25.04 -2.93 -18.29
CA LEU A 52 23.87 -2.86 -19.16
C LEU A 52 22.68 -2.17 -18.49
N VAL A 53 22.45 -2.40 -17.19
CA VAL A 53 21.44 -1.68 -16.42
C VAL A 53 21.71 -0.16 -16.44
N ARG A 54 22.95 0.26 -16.14
CA ARG A 54 23.33 1.68 -16.15
C ARG A 54 23.21 2.31 -17.53
N LEU A 55 23.61 1.60 -18.57
CA LEU A 55 23.50 2.04 -19.96
C LEU A 55 22.02 2.26 -20.33
N SER A 56 21.17 1.28 -20.02
CA SER A 56 19.74 1.34 -20.33
C SER A 56 19.05 2.49 -19.63
N ILE A 57 19.30 2.69 -18.33
CA ILE A 57 18.76 3.81 -17.57
C ILE A 57 19.25 5.15 -18.16
N ALA A 58 20.54 5.29 -18.43
CA ALA A 58 21.09 6.56 -18.93
C ALA A 58 20.56 6.93 -20.32
N LYS A 59 20.47 5.95 -21.25
CA LYS A 59 19.92 6.19 -22.59
C LYS A 59 18.42 6.54 -22.53
N SER A 60 17.63 5.83 -21.75
CA SER A 60 16.18 6.11 -21.61
C SER A 60 15.87 7.48 -20.99
N GLN A 61 16.79 8.02 -20.19
CA GLN A 61 16.67 9.39 -19.67
C GLN A 61 16.91 10.46 -20.73
N ILE A 62 17.72 10.17 -21.75
CA ILE A 62 17.94 11.11 -22.86
C ILE A 62 16.72 11.12 -23.76
N SER A 63 16.29 9.96 -24.25
CA SER A 63 15.10 9.79 -25.08
C SER A 63 14.58 8.36 -25.00
N ALA A 64 13.26 8.22 -25.01
CA ALA A 64 12.59 6.94 -25.16
C ALA A 64 12.86 6.28 -26.54
N ASP A 65 13.24 7.06 -27.54
CA ASP A 65 13.61 6.55 -28.87
C ASP A 65 14.77 5.57 -28.86
N TYR A 66 15.55 5.51 -27.78
CA TYR A 66 16.59 4.51 -27.60
C TYR A 66 16.06 3.13 -27.17
N MET A 67 14.84 3.01 -26.71
CA MET A 67 14.31 1.75 -26.17
C MET A 67 14.30 0.60 -27.17
N PRO A 68 13.89 0.77 -28.44
CA PRO A 68 13.96 -0.30 -29.45
C PRO A 68 15.38 -0.81 -29.70
N GLU A 69 16.37 0.09 -29.72
CA GLU A 69 17.78 -0.27 -29.84
C GLU A 69 18.27 -1.04 -28.61
N LEU A 70 17.84 -0.60 -27.41
CA LEU A 70 18.21 -1.23 -26.14
C LEU A 70 17.65 -2.65 -26.01
N ILE A 71 16.40 -2.91 -26.47
CA ILE A 71 15.83 -4.26 -26.52
C ILE A 71 16.78 -5.19 -27.29
N ASN A 72 17.11 -4.85 -28.53
CA ASN A 72 17.99 -5.66 -29.37
C ASN A 72 19.40 -5.78 -28.79
N HIS A 73 19.90 -4.73 -28.14
CA HIS A 73 21.22 -4.73 -27.53
C HIS A 73 21.30 -5.68 -26.33
N VAL A 74 20.34 -5.62 -25.41
CA VAL A 74 20.29 -6.50 -24.23
C VAL A 74 20.05 -7.95 -24.65
N ASP A 75 19.11 -8.21 -25.58
CA ASP A 75 18.87 -9.55 -26.13
C ASP A 75 20.14 -10.16 -26.73
N SER A 76 20.94 -9.39 -27.49
CA SER A 76 22.20 -9.85 -28.06
C SER A 76 23.23 -10.30 -27.00
N PHE A 77 23.26 -9.66 -25.83
CA PHE A 77 24.10 -10.09 -24.71
C PHE A 77 23.50 -11.30 -23.99
N ALA A 78 22.19 -11.33 -23.74
CA ALA A 78 21.52 -12.47 -23.13
C ALA A 78 21.71 -13.77 -23.94
N ALA A 79 21.70 -13.67 -25.27
CA ALA A 79 21.92 -14.80 -26.15
C ALA A 79 23.34 -15.39 -26.05
N ARG A 80 24.37 -14.58 -25.72
CA ARG A 80 25.78 -14.99 -25.65
C ARG A 80 26.26 -15.41 -24.28
N VAL A 81 25.59 -14.92 -23.20
CA VAL A 81 26.00 -15.22 -21.84
C VAL A 81 25.62 -16.64 -21.46
N SER A 82 26.62 -17.42 -21.03
CA SER A 82 26.44 -18.81 -20.60
C SER A 82 26.03 -18.99 -19.14
N ASP A 83 26.28 -17.98 -18.28
CA ASP A 83 25.83 -18.01 -16.87
C ASP A 83 24.34 -17.78 -16.81
N VAL A 84 23.60 -18.77 -16.32
CA VAL A 84 22.13 -18.78 -16.23
C VAL A 84 21.60 -17.60 -15.43
N ARG A 85 22.28 -17.21 -14.35
CA ARG A 85 21.83 -16.12 -13.45
C ARG A 85 21.92 -14.78 -14.15
N ALA A 86 23.10 -14.53 -14.78
CA ALA A 86 23.31 -13.31 -15.54
C ALA A 86 22.37 -13.24 -16.75
N LYS A 87 22.16 -14.35 -17.45
CA LYS A 87 21.22 -14.44 -18.57
C LYS A 87 19.80 -14.09 -18.10
N SER A 88 19.32 -14.69 -17.01
CA SER A 88 17.98 -14.42 -16.47
C SER A 88 17.81 -12.97 -16.02
N LEU A 89 18.86 -12.35 -15.45
CA LEU A 89 18.85 -10.92 -15.11
C LEU A 89 18.79 -10.03 -16.35
N LEU A 90 19.52 -10.37 -17.42
CA LEU A 90 19.46 -9.61 -18.67
C LEU A 90 18.10 -9.72 -19.34
N LEU A 91 17.48 -10.91 -19.35
CA LEU A 91 16.12 -11.07 -19.84
C LEU A 91 15.09 -10.30 -18.99
N GLY A 92 15.31 -10.21 -17.67
CA GLY A 92 14.52 -9.35 -16.77
C GLY A 92 14.68 -7.87 -17.10
N LEU A 93 15.90 -7.39 -17.37
CA LEU A 93 16.16 -6.03 -17.84
C LEU A 93 15.49 -5.76 -19.19
N GLU A 94 15.54 -6.71 -20.11
CA GLU A 94 14.86 -6.59 -21.40
C GLU A 94 13.35 -6.46 -21.21
N SER A 95 12.74 -7.24 -20.30
CA SER A 95 11.31 -7.13 -20.03
C SER A 95 10.91 -5.74 -19.50
N ASP A 96 11.74 -5.09 -18.69
CA ASP A 96 11.52 -3.70 -18.27
C ASP A 96 11.53 -2.74 -19.46
N ILE A 97 12.50 -2.88 -20.36
CA ILE A 97 12.62 -2.00 -21.53
C ILE A 97 11.46 -2.22 -22.49
N VAL A 98 11.04 -3.48 -22.71
CA VAL A 98 9.90 -3.84 -23.57
C VAL A 98 8.61 -3.19 -23.05
N VAL A 99 8.31 -3.31 -21.75
CA VAL A 99 7.13 -2.68 -21.15
C VAL A 99 7.20 -1.16 -21.24
N ALA A 100 8.35 -0.57 -20.92
CA ALA A 100 8.55 0.88 -21.00
C ALA A 100 8.40 1.42 -22.44
N ALA A 101 8.91 0.70 -23.44
CA ALA A 101 8.77 1.05 -24.85
C ALA A 101 7.30 1.05 -25.29
N TYR A 102 6.56 0.00 -24.90
CA TYR A 102 5.12 -0.07 -25.18
C TYR A 102 4.36 1.07 -24.52
N GLN A 103 4.55 1.28 -23.20
CA GLN A 103 3.84 2.32 -22.45
C GLN A 103 4.09 3.74 -22.98
N HIS A 104 5.27 3.98 -23.54
CA HIS A 104 5.61 5.31 -24.10
C HIS A 104 4.79 5.68 -25.33
N GLU A 105 4.46 4.72 -26.20
CA GLU A 105 3.75 4.94 -27.48
C GLU A 105 2.60 3.93 -27.69
N SER A 106 1.93 3.48 -26.63
CA SER A 106 0.89 2.43 -26.67
C SER A 106 -0.18 2.70 -27.75
N TYR A 107 -0.65 3.95 -27.86
CA TYR A 107 -1.63 4.36 -28.89
C TYR A 107 -1.20 4.04 -30.32
N LYS A 108 0.12 4.04 -30.60
CA LYS A 108 0.69 3.74 -31.91
C LYS A 108 0.71 2.24 -32.15
N TYR A 109 1.07 1.47 -31.15
CA TYR A 109 1.15 0.02 -31.24
C TYR A 109 -0.23 -0.65 -31.23
N ASP A 110 -1.19 -0.12 -30.48
CA ASP A 110 -2.58 -0.56 -30.43
C ASP A 110 -3.32 -0.38 -31.77
N SER A 111 -2.90 0.60 -32.57
CA SER A 111 -3.50 0.85 -33.88
C SER A 111 -3.00 -0.08 -34.99
N ARG A 112 -1.96 -0.87 -34.72
CA ARG A 112 -1.35 -1.78 -35.69
C ARG A 112 -1.97 -3.16 -35.63
N GLN A 113 -2.05 -3.81 -36.78
CA GLN A 113 -2.42 -5.23 -36.88
C GLN A 113 -1.17 -6.08 -37.02
N LYS A 114 -1.18 -7.28 -36.43
CA LYS A 114 -0.11 -8.25 -36.56
C LYS A 114 0.16 -8.60 -38.03
N ALA A 115 1.36 -8.35 -38.49
CA ALA A 115 1.72 -8.46 -39.91
C ALA A 115 1.95 -9.88 -40.42
N GLY A 116 1.83 -10.90 -39.56
CA GLY A 116 2.06 -12.32 -39.86
C GLY A 116 2.41 -13.12 -38.61
N ASP A 117 2.86 -14.36 -38.80
CA ASP A 117 3.22 -15.27 -37.70
C ASP A 117 4.62 -15.00 -37.12
N VAL A 118 5.44 -14.22 -37.83
CA VAL A 118 6.83 -13.90 -37.41
C VAL A 118 6.88 -12.46 -36.96
N ARG A 119 7.29 -12.26 -35.69
CA ARG A 119 7.49 -10.92 -35.13
C ARG A 119 8.61 -10.16 -35.88
N PRO A 120 8.39 -8.88 -36.27
CA PRO A 120 9.41 -8.05 -36.86
C PRO A 120 10.67 -7.97 -36.01
N SER A 121 11.86 -7.91 -36.65
CA SER A 121 13.15 -7.79 -35.95
C SER A 121 13.36 -6.39 -35.33
N ASP A 122 12.70 -5.36 -35.87
CA ASP A 122 12.73 -4.01 -35.32
C ASP A 122 11.53 -3.79 -34.38
N PRO A 123 11.75 -3.59 -33.08
CA PRO A 123 10.66 -3.35 -32.12
C PRO A 123 9.79 -2.12 -32.46
N ARG A 124 10.28 -1.21 -33.28
CA ARG A 124 9.48 -0.07 -33.77
C ARG A 124 8.35 -0.47 -34.70
N GLU A 125 8.43 -1.66 -35.30
CA GLU A 125 7.41 -2.21 -36.20
C GLU A 125 6.40 -3.12 -35.48
N TRP A 126 6.62 -3.43 -34.19
CA TRP A 126 5.77 -4.31 -33.40
C TRP A 126 4.35 -3.75 -33.28
N CYS A 127 3.37 -4.65 -33.20
CA CYS A 127 2.03 -4.39 -32.71
C CYS A 127 1.92 -4.78 -31.23
N ARG A 128 0.77 -4.54 -30.63
CA ARG A 128 0.49 -4.89 -29.22
C ARG A 128 0.76 -6.36 -28.94
N GLU A 129 0.25 -7.23 -29.78
CA GLU A 129 0.40 -8.68 -29.63
C GLU A 129 1.87 -9.13 -29.67
N ASP A 130 2.72 -8.43 -30.41
CA ASP A 130 4.15 -8.73 -30.46
C ASP A 130 4.85 -8.38 -29.14
N TYR A 131 4.42 -7.32 -28.45
CA TYR A 131 4.91 -6.96 -27.12
C TYR A 131 4.44 -7.97 -26.08
N GLU A 132 3.17 -8.41 -26.14
CA GLU A 132 2.61 -9.45 -25.26
C GLU A 132 3.35 -10.77 -25.42
N ASP A 133 3.51 -11.23 -26.63
CA ASP A 133 4.24 -12.47 -26.96
C ASP A 133 5.68 -12.40 -26.45
N ARG A 134 6.37 -11.25 -26.63
CA ARG A 134 7.74 -11.09 -26.16
C ARG A 134 7.85 -11.19 -24.64
N ILE A 135 6.96 -10.55 -23.88
CA ILE A 135 6.96 -10.62 -22.40
C ILE A 135 6.74 -12.05 -21.92
N ILE A 136 5.87 -12.82 -22.57
CA ILE A 136 5.64 -14.24 -22.24
C ILE A 136 6.88 -15.06 -22.55
N GLU A 137 7.49 -14.90 -23.71
CA GLU A 137 8.74 -15.60 -24.10
C GLU A 137 9.90 -15.31 -23.13
N LEU A 138 10.07 -14.04 -22.74
CA LEU A 138 11.07 -13.63 -21.75
C LEU A 138 10.80 -14.29 -20.40
N THR A 139 9.55 -14.29 -19.96
CA THR A 139 9.11 -14.93 -18.71
C THR A 139 9.43 -16.42 -18.71
N ASP A 140 9.05 -17.14 -19.76
CA ASP A 140 9.32 -18.58 -19.88
C ASP A 140 10.82 -18.86 -19.90
N SER A 141 11.60 -18.04 -20.63
CA SER A 141 13.07 -18.15 -20.71
C SER A 141 13.77 -17.88 -19.37
N ILE A 142 13.21 -17.03 -18.52
CA ILE A 142 13.72 -16.75 -17.17
C ILE A 142 13.38 -17.93 -16.25
N LEU A 143 12.09 -18.32 -16.21
CA LEU A 143 11.59 -19.25 -15.20
C LEU A 143 11.89 -20.73 -15.50
N CYS A 144 12.30 -21.09 -16.73
CA CYS A 144 12.73 -22.45 -17.05
C CYS A 144 13.97 -22.90 -16.24
N HIS A 145 14.78 -21.96 -15.73
CA HIS A 145 15.98 -22.21 -14.93
C HIS A 145 15.72 -22.26 -13.42
N ARG A 146 14.52 -22.72 -13.01
CA ARG A 146 14.05 -22.69 -11.63
C ARG A 146 15.05 -23.24 -10.60
N THR A 147 15.66 -24.38 -10.88
CA THR A 147 16.55 -25.05 -9.90
C THR A 147 17.78 -24.22 -9.57
N GLU A 148 18.45 -23.68 -10.58
CA GLU A 148 19.65 -22.85 -10.42
C GLU A 148 19.32 -21.51 -9.75
N LEU A 149 18.19 -20.91 -10.11
CA LEU A 149 17.77 -19.63 -9.58
C LEU A 149 17.29 -19.75 -8.12
N LEU A 150 16.61 -20.84 -7.74
CA LEU A 150 16.25 -21.12 -6.34
C LEU A 150 17.48 -21.34 -5.45
N ALA A 151 18.53 -21.98 -6.00
CA ALA A 151 19.78 -22.19 -5.28
C ALA A 151 20.62 -20.91 -5.14
N THR A 152 20.24 -19.81 -5.78
CA THR A 152 20.99 -18.55 -5.80
C THR A 152 20.35 -17.55 -4.84
N PRO A 153 21.01 -17.16 -3.72
CA PRO A 153 20.49 -16.16 -2.82
C PRO A 153 20.39 -14.79 -3.49
N VAL A 154 19.23 -14.13 -3.36
CA VAL A 154 19.01 -12.80 -3.97
C VAL A 154 20.01 -11.76 -3.47
N LYS A 155 20.44 -11.84 -2.19
CA LYS A 155 21.44 -10.95 -1.57
C LYS A 155 22.78 -10.92 -2.30
N ASP A 156 23.12 -11.97 -3.04
CA ASP A 156 24.36 -11.99 -3.83
C ASP A 156 24.35 -10.96 -4.95
N TYR A 157 23.16 -10.43 -5.29
CA TYR A 157 22.93 -9.43 -6.33
C TYR A 157 22.43 -8.08 -5.80
N GLU A 158 22.52 -7.82 -4.49
CA GLU A 158 22.07 -6.57 -3.86
C GLU A 158 22.74 -5.30 -4.41
N SER A 159 23.92 -5.45 -5.05
CA SER A 159 24.61 -4.34 -5.71
C SER A 159 23.99 -3.95 -7.05
N ILE A 160 23.16 -4.83 -7.65
CA ILE A 160 22.52 -4.65 -8.95
C ILE A 160 21.01 -4.49 -8.76
N LEU A 161 20.41 -5.28 -7.86
CA LEU A 161 18.98 -5.32 -7.61
C LEU A 161 18.62 -4.40 -6.46
N GLU A 162 17.52 -3.67 -6.57
CA GLU A 162 16.88 -3.02 -5.45
C GLU A 162 16.17 -4.09 -4.62
N MET A 163 16.67 -4.30 -3.41
CA MET A 163 16.00 -5.21 -2.49
C MET A 163 14.65 -4.62 -2.11
N PRO A 164 13.54 -5.38 -2.23
CA PRO A 164 12.24 -4.89 -1.83
C PRO A 164 12.27 -4.43 -0.36
N ASN A 165 11.50 -3.38 -0.02
CA ASN A 165 11.30 -2.89 1.36
C ASN A 165 10.51 -3.90 2.23
N VAL A 166 10.56 -5.17 1.89
CA VAL A 166 10.00 -6.31 2.62
C VAL A 166 11.09 -7.04 3.38
N CYS A 167 10.72 -7.85 4.36
CA CYS A 167 11.68 -8.71 5.02
C CYS A 167 12.45 -9.54 3.99
N PRO A 168 13.79 -9.62 4.07
CA PRO A 168 14.60 -10.41 3.12
C PRO A 168 14.17 -11.87 3.01
N GLU A 169 13.51 -12.38 4.05
CA GLU A 169 12.97 -13.74 4.13
C GLU A 169 11.81 -13.99 3.14
N PHE A 170 11.14 -12.93 2.65
CA PHE A 170 10.01 -13.06 1.72
C PHE A 170 10.43 -13.35 0.27
N VAL A 171 11.63 -12.91 -0.09
CA VAL A 171 12.21 -13.09 -1.43
C VAL A 171 13.64 -13.60 -1.27
N PRO A 172 13.83 -14.87 -0.82
CA PRO A 172 15.15 -15.36 -0.44
C PRO A 172 16.04 -15.68 -1.63
N SER A 173 15.47 -16.04 -2.77
CA SER A 173 16.22 -16.51 -3.95
C SER A 173 16.04 -15.57 -5.15
N LEU A 174 16.95 -15.72 -6.10
CA LEU A 174 16.86 -15.01 -7.39
C LEU A 174 15.63 -15.47 -8.19
N TYR A 175 15.18 -16.73 -8.00
CA TYR A 175 13.92 -17.20 -8.60
C TYR A 175 12.72 -16.42 -8.09
N ASP A 176 12.60 -16.25 -6.77
CA ASP A 176 11.50 -15.49 -6.17
C ASP A 176 11.45 -14.07 -6.69
N MET A 177 12.62 -13.41 -6.74
CA MET A 177 12.74 -12.04 -7.22
C MET A 177 12.29 -11.93 -8.69
N LEU A 178 12.82 -12.78 -9.56
CA LEU A 178 12.51 -12.75 -10.98
C LEU A 178 11.08 -13.19 -11.28
N ALA A 179 10.53 -14.15 -10.55
CA ALA A 179 9.14 -14.58 -10.73
C ALA A 179 8.15 -13.46 -10.37
N HIS A 180 8.34 -12.77 -9.23
CA HIS A 180 7.54 -11.60 -8.89
C HIS A 180 7.75 -10.44 -9.88
N HIS A 181 8.96 -10.26 -10.40
CA HIS A 181 9.25 -9.31 -11.45
C HIS A 181 8.47 -9.61 -12.74
N CYS A 182 8.50 -10.87 -13.22
CA CYS A 182 7.73 -11.30 -14.40
C CYS A 182 6.23 -11.05 -14.22
N ILE A 183 5.67 -11.37 -13.05
CA ILE A 183 4.26 -11.08 -12.75
C ILE A 183 3.98 -9.58 -12.89
N ALA A 184 4.84 -8.73 -12.32
CA ALA A 184 4.67 -7.29 -12.42
C ALA A 184 4.70 -6.82 -13.88
N LYS A 185 5.64 -7.32 -14.70
CA LYS A 185 5.75 -6.92 -16.12
C LYS A 185 4.55 -7.37 -16.96
N ILE A 186 4.03 -8.57 -16.72
CA ILE A 186 2.80 -9.04 -17.38
C ILE A 186 1.63 -8.14 -17.00
N ASN A 187 1.48 -7.80 -15.72
CA ASN A 187 0.41 -6.92 -15.26
C ASN A 187 0.58 -5.48 -15.76
N ASP A 188 1.79 -4.90 -15.68
CA ASP A 188 2.09 -3.55 -16.17
C ASP A 188 1.71 -3.40 -17.66
N LEU A 189 1.96 -4.44 -18.46
CA LEU A 189 1.57 -4.45 -19.86
C LEU A 189 0.05 -4.57 -20.01
N ALA A 190 -0.59 -5.48 -19.29
CA ALA A 190 -2.04 -5.69 -19.34
C ALA A 190 -2.84 -4.45 -18.87
N ASP A 191 -2.38 -3.77 -17.83
CA ASP A 191 -3.02 -2.57 -17.29
C ASP A 191 -2.89 -1.34 -18.23
N SER A 192 -1.94 -1.40 -19.17
CA SER A 192 -1.75 -0.34 -20.17
C SER A 192 -2.83 -0.34 -21.27
N TYR A 193 -3.72 -1.35 -21.28
CA TYR A 193 -4.78 -1.47 -22.30
C TYR A 193 -6.03 -0.65 -21.94
N SER A 194 -6.38 0.28 -22.82
CA SER A 194 -7.51 1.21 -22.62
C SER A 194 -8.91 0.56 -22.68
N ASN A 195 -9.03 -0.71 -23.08
CA ASN A 195 -10.31 -1.29 -23.48
C ASN A 195 -10.85 -2.44 -22.62
N GLY A 196 -10.34 -2.66 -21.42
CA GLY A 196 -10.93 -3.64 -20.48
C GLY A 196 -11.04 -5.08 -20.99
N ASN A 197 -10.43 -5.42 -22.14
CA ASN A 197 -10.38 -6.77 -22.65
C ASN A 197 -9.43 -7.58 -21.76
N GLU A 198 -10.04 -8.42 -20.94
CA GLU A 198 -9.35 -9.34 -20.05
C GLU A 198 -8.50 -10.30 -20.89
N ASN A 199 -7.17 -10.06 -20.93
CA ASN A 199 -6.26 -10.98 -21.58
C ASN A 199 -6.21 -12.30 -20.78
N SER A 200 -6.93 -13.32 -21.25
CA SER A 200 -7.00 -14.63 -20.61
C SER A 200 -5.62 -15.30 -20.52
N THR A 201 -4.77 -15.08 -21.49
CA THR A 201 -3.40 -15.64 -21.55
C THR A 201 -2.50 -15.04 -20.49
N ALA A 202 -2.51 -13.72 -20.32
CA ALA A 202 -1.75 -13.04 -19.27
C ALA A 202 -2.15 -13.52 -17.86
N ARG A 203 -3.46 -13.63 -17.61
CA ARG A 203 -3.97 -14.17 -16.34
C ARG A 203 -3.56 -15.61 -16.08
N GLN A 204 -3.63 -16.47 -17.11
CA GLN A 204 -3.18 -17.86 -16.97
C GLN A 204 -1.69 -17.95 -16.70
N CYS A 205 -0.88 -17.14 -17.36
CA CYS A 205 0.55 -17.06 -17.13
C CYS A 205 0.86 -16.64 -15.68
N VAL A 206 0.27 -15.56 -15.21
CA VAL A 206 0.41 -15.07 -13.83
C VAL A 206 -0.01 -16.13 -12.81
N ALA A 207 -1.14 -16.80 -13.03
CA ALA A 207 -1.61 -17.89 -12.17
C ALA A 207 -0.61 -19.05 -12.11
N GLY A 208 -0.02 -19.42 -13.27
CA GLY A 208 1.01 -20.46 -13.38
C GLY A 208 2.28 -20.08 -12.61
N ILE A 209 2.72 -18.82 -12.68
CA ILE A 209 3.89 -18.34 -11.95
C ILE A 209 3.64 -18.39 -10.42
N TYR A 210 2.48 -17.94 -9.94
CA TYR A 210 2.14 -18.06 -8.51
C TYR A 210 2.05 -19.51 -8.05
N ALA A 211 1.48 -20.41 -8.86
CA ALA A 211 1.46 -21.84 -8.55
C ALA A 211 2.88 -22.39 -8.40
N SER A 212 3.80 -21.99 -9.28
CA SER A 212 5.21 -22.39 -9.23
C SER A 212 5.94 -21.82 -8.00
N LEU A 213 5.71 -20.54 -7.65
CA LEU A 213 6.25 -19.93 -6.43
C LEU A 213 5.78 -20.67 -5.18
N LEU A 214 4.47 -20.92 -5.04
CA LEU A 214 3.91 -21.62 -3.90
C LEU A 214 4.44 -23.06 -3.79
N ALA A 215 4.60 -23.77 -4.92
CA ALA A 215 5.19 -25.10 -4.97
C ALA A 215 6.70 -25.15 -4.71
N SER A 216 7.38 -24.00 -4.68
CA SER A 216 8.82 -23.89 -4.45
C SER A 216 9.19 -23.84 -2.97
N HIS A 217 8.22 -23.56 -2.09
CA HIS A 217 8.46 -23.28 -0.69
C HIS A 217 7.61 -24.14 0.23
N GLU A 218 8.09 -24.32 1.45
CA GLU A 218 7.33 -24.98 2.51
C GLU A 218 6.09 -24.15 2.86
N GLU A 219 4.96 -24.83 3.00
CA GLU A 219 3.69 -24.19 3.34
C GLU A 219 3.78 -23.45 4.69
N GLY A 220 3.36 -22.19 4.70
CA GLY A 220 3.43 -21.34 5.90
C GLY A 220 4.80 -20.69 6.15
N SER A 221 5.79 -20.93 5.28
CA SER A 221 7.06 -20.18 5.28
C SER A 221 6.88 -18.73 4.83
N ALA A 222 7.90 -17.89 5.06
CA ALA A 222 7.85 -16.48 4.67
C ALA A 222 7.57 -16.27 3.19
N PRO A 223 8.34 -16.89 2.25
CA PRO A 223 8.11 -16.70 0.81
C PRO A 223 6.78 -17.29 0.34
N PHE A 224 6.31 -18.39 0.96
CA PHE A 224 4.98 -18.95 0.67
C PHE A 224 3.88 -17.95 1.02
N ILE A 225 3.85 -17.44 2.27
CA ILE A 225 2.83 -16.50 2.73
C ILE A 225 2.89 -15.21 1.92
N TYR A 226 4.09 -14.70 1.62
CA TYR A 226 4.26 -13.51 0.80
C TYR A 226 3.66 -13.71 -0.60
N SER A 227 4.01 -14.80 -1.30
CA SER A 227 3.52 -15.09 -2.65
C SER A 227 2.00 -15.30 -2.66
N GLU A 228 1.44 -15.97 -1.64
CA GLU A 228 -0.01 -16.14 -1.52
C GLU A 228 -0.74 -14.80 -1.31
N LEU A 229 -0.19 -13.91 -0.47
CA LEU A 229 -0.75 -12.57 -0.29
C LEU A 229 -0.68 -11.73 -1.56
N GLN A 230 0.44 -11.78 -2.32
CA GLN A 230 0.55 -11.08 -3.60
C GLN A 230 -0.43 -11.62 -4.62
N ARG A 231 -0.61 -12.96 -4.68
CA ARG A 231 -1.61 -13.60 -5.53
C ARG A 231 -3.03 -13.12 -5.24
N ILE A 232 -3.37 -13.04 -3.95
CA ILE A 232 -4.68 -12.57 -3.51
C ILE A 232 -4.90 -11.10 -3.90
N LYS A 233 -3.91 -10.24 -3.60
CA LYS A 233 -3.97 -8.81 -3.97
C LYS A 233 -4.11 -8.58 -5.47
N GLY A 234 -3.40 -9.36 -6.27
CA GLY A 234 -3.49 -9.27 -7.73
C GLY A 234 -4.81 -9.77 -8.33
N SER A 235 -5.63 -10.49 -7.56
CA SER A 235 -6.95 -10.99 -7.98
C SER A 235 -8.12 -10.13 -7.49
N GLU A 236 -7.87 -8.99 -6.85
CA GLU A 236 -8.93 -8.13 -6.31
C GLU A 236 -9.88 -7.65 -7.41
N ASN A 237 -11.15 -7.90 -7.16
CA ASN A 237 -12.25 -7.37 -7.95
C ASN A 237 -13.08 -6.42 -7.06
N ASN A 238 -13.43 -5.24 -7.56
CA ASN A 238 -14.12 -4.18 -6.81
C ASN A 238 -15.59 -4.49 -6.47
N SER A 239 -16.05 -5.74 -6.61
CA SER A 239 -17.40 -6.11 -6.21
C SER A 239 -17.52 -6.42 -4.72
N LYS A 240 -18.65 -6.05 -4.09
CA LYS A 240 -18.91 -6.35 -2.67
C LYS A 240 -18.89 -7.86 -2.36
N ALA A 241 -19.24 -8.71 -3.31
CA ALA A 241 -19.20 -10.16 -3.17
C ALA A 241 -17.75 -10.65 -3.11
N ALA A 242 -16.89 -10.16 -4.01
CA ALA A 242 -15.47 -10.48 -4.02
C ALA A 242 -14.75 -10.01 -2.73
N GLU A 243 -15.12 -8.84 -2.20
CA GLU A 243 -14.59 -8.35 -0.93
C GLU A 243 -14.97 -9.27 0.25
N ALA A 244 -16.19 -9.79 0.29
CA ALA A 244 -16.63 -10.71 1.32
C ALA A 244 -15.88 -12.05 1.24
N GLU A 245 -15.70 -12.59 0.02
CA GLU A 245 -14.93 -13.81 -0.22
C GLU A 245 -13.45 -13.62 0.16
N LEU A 246 -12.86 -12.48 -0.18
CA LEU A 246 -11.51 -12.10 0.19
C LEU A 246 -11.33 -12.09 1.72
N LYS A 247 -12.21 -11.42 2.45
CA LYS A 247 -12.18 -11.39 3.92
C LYS A 247 -12.28 -12.80 4.52
N ALA A 248 -13.19 -13.62 4.02
CA ALA A 248 -13.36 -15.00 4.47
C ALA A 248 -12.09 -15.83 4.21
N HIS A 249 -11.47 -15.66 3.04
CA HIS A 249 -10.24 -16.34 2.68
C HIS A 249 -9.07 -15.93 3.58
N LEU A 250 -8.87 -14.63 3.80
CA LEU A 250 -7.82 -14.09 4.70
C LEU A 250 -8.03 -14.55 6.15
N LEU A 251 -9.27 -14.59 6.65
CA LEU A 251 -9.58 -15.13 7.96
C LEU A 251 -9.18 -16.60 8.09
N ASN A 252 -9.45 -17.41 7.07
CA ASN A 252 -9.05 -18.81 7.06
C ASN A 252 -7.54 -18.99 7.02
N LEU A 253 -6.83 -18.19 6.22
CA LEU A 253 -5.36 -18.20 6.18
C LEU A 253 -4.75 -17.79 7.52
N ALA A 254 -5.28 -16.73 8.15
CA ALA A 254 -4.81 -16.28 9.46
C ALA A 254 -5.00 -17.33 10.55
N ASP A 255 -6.12 -18.06 10.54
CA ASP A 255 -6.35 -19.19 11.46
C ASP A 255 -5.42 -20.37 11.16
N LYS A 256 -5.22 -20.70 9.88
CA LYS A 256 -4.36 -21.81 9.43
C LYS A 256 -2.91 -21.60 9.82
N TYR A 257 -2.38 -20.40 9.64
CA TYR A 257 -0.98 -20.07 9.89
C TYR A 257 -0.75 -19.30 11.21
N LYS A 258 -1.70 -19.33 12.14
CA LYS A 258 -1.63 -18.60 13.43
C LYS A 258 -0.39 -18.84 14.26
N ASP A 259 0.28 -19.98 14.08
CA ASP A 259 1.50 -20.35 14.79
C ASP A 259 2.78 -19.84 14.09
N SER A 260 2.69 -19.45 12.82
CA SER A 260 3.76 -18.82 12.06
C SER A 260 3.82 -17.32 12.39
N PRO A 261 5.01 -16.75 12.63
CA PRO A 261 5.15 -15.29 12.84
C PRO A 261 4.70 -14.48 11.59
N TYR A 262 4.75 -15.08 10.41
CA TYR A 262 4.33 -14.46 9.16
C TYR A 262 2.80 -14.33 9.02
N SER A 263 2.02 -14.96 9.92
CA SER A 263 0.57 -14.69 10.03
C SER A 263 0.26 -13.22 10.33
N VAL A 264 1.23 -12.48 10.87
CA VAL A 264 1.12 -11.03 11.08
C VAL A 264 0.91 -10.30 9.76
N GLU A 265 1.52 -10.73 8.66
CA GLU A 265 1.35 -10.12 7.33
C GLU A 265 -0.07 -10.35 6.79
N ILE A 266 -0.63 -11.54 7.02
CA ILE A 266 -2.02 -11.85 6.64
C ILE A 266 -2.99 -10.97 7.41
N LEU A 267 -2.75 -10.83 8.72
CA LEU A 267 -3.58 -10.01 9.59
C LEU A 267 -3.42 -8.51 9.31
N ASP A 268 -2.20 -8.05 8.98
CA ASP A 268 -1.95 -6.65 8.59
C ASP A 268 -2.82 -6.25 7.39
N TYR A 269 -2.91 -7.12 6.39
CA TYR A 269 -3.80 -6.89 5.25
C TYR A 269 -5.30 -7.01 5.64
N LEU A 270 -5.66 -8.00 6.44
CA LEU A 270 -7.06 -8.22 6.85
C LEU A 270 -7.62 -7.05 7.68
N VAL A 271 -6.83 -6.45 8.59
CA VAL A 271 -7.31 -5.37 9.48
C VAL A 271 -7.58 -4.04 8.74
N ASP A 272 -7.08 -3.88 7.52
CA ASP A 272 -7.43 -2.76 6.65
C ASP A 272 -8.81 -2.97 5.99
N LEU A 273 -9.23 -4.22 5.83
CA LEU A 273 -10.49 -4.60 5.19
C LEU A 273 -11.61 -4.90 6.20
N ASP A 274 -11.26 -5.37 7.40
CA ASP A 274 -12.22 -5.89 8.38
C ASP A 274 -11.84 -5.53 9.82
N SER A 275 -12.79 -4.98 10.55
CA SER A 275 -12.68 -4.68 12.00
C SER A 275 -13.65 -5.50 12.87
N SER A 276 -14.14 -6.64 12.37
CA SER A 276 -15.05 -7.51 13.10
C SER A 276 -14.45 -8.03 14.41
N PRO A 277 -15.26 -8.43 15.39
CA PRO A 277 -14.78 -8.99 16.65
C PRO A 277 -13.87 -10.21 16.48
N ARG A 278 -14.06 -10.99 15.40
CA ARG A 278 -13.20 -12.13 15.07
C ARG A 278 -11.80 -11.67 14.66
N THR A 279 -11.70 -10.70 13.76
CA THR A 279 -10.44 -10.10 13.32
C THR A 279 -9.69 -9.45 14.47
N VAL A 280 -10.38 -8.69 15.33
CA VAL A 280 -9.80 -8.08 16.53
C VAL A 280 -9.24 -9.15 17.48
N THR A 281 -9.96 -10.26 17.65
CA THR A 281 -9.51 -11.38 18.50
C THR A 281 -8.24 -12.03 17.94
N LEU A 282 -8.18 -12.26 16.63
CA LEU A 282 -7.00 -12.81 15.95
C LEU A 282 -5.79 -11.88 16.07
N ALA A 283 -6.00 -10.57 15.83
CA ALA A 283 -4.95 -9.57 15.98
C ALA A 283 -4.38 -9.53 17.42
N ARG A 284 -5.24 -9.59 18.46
CA ARG A 284 -4.80 -9.66 19.87
C ARG A 284 -3.96 -10.91 20.15
N LYS A 285 -4.38 -12.08 19.65
CA LYS A 285 -3.64 -13.34 19.79
C LYS A 285 -2.30 -13.27 19.08
N ALA A 286 -2.24 -12.71 17.86
CA ALA A 286 -1.00 -12.56 17.12
C ALA A 286 -0.01 -11.61 17.81
N VAL A 287 -0.47 -10.46 18.33
CA VAL A 287 0.37 -9.54 19.12
C VAL A 287 0.93 -10.20 20.37
N ALA A 288 0.13 -11.01 21.06
CA ALA A 288 0.61 -11.73 22.25
C ALA A 288 1.63 -12.83 21.90
N ARG A 289 1.41 -13.57 20.81
CA ARG A 289 2.25 -14.72 20.41
C ARG A 289 3.54 -14.29 19.70
N HIS A 290 3.45 -13.31 18.81
CA HIS A 290 4.53 -12.88 17.92
C HIS A 290 5.03 -11.46 18.25
N SER A 291 5.15 -11.13 19.54
CA SER A 291 5.48 -9.79 20.04
C SER A 291 6.80 -9.22 19.50
N ASN A 292 7.74 -10.08 19.12
CA ASN A 292 9.06 -9.72 18.58
C ASN A 292 9.12 -9.65 17.05
N TYR A 293 8.01 -9.91 16.36
CA TYR A 293 7.99 -9.82 14.90
C TYR A 293 8.21 -8.34 14.44
N PRO A 294 9.11 -8.07 13.48
CA PRO A 294 9.51 -6.70 13.13
C PRO A 294 8.33 -5.78 12.77
N ARG A 295 7.31 -6.31 12.11
CA ARG A 295 6.15 -5.54 11.65
C ARG A 295 4.92 -5.63 12.55
N ILE A 296 5.04 -6.21 13.75
CA ILE A 296 3.93 -6.37 14.71
C ILE A 296 3.26 -5.05 15.11
N ASN A 297 3.96 -3.92 14.96
CA ASN A 297 3.43 -2.60 15.31
C ASN A 297 2.23 -2.18 14.46
N ALA A 298 2.05 -2.71 13.25
CA ALA A 298 0.85 -2.51 12.44
C ALA A 298 -0.39 -3.00 13.20
N LEU A 299 -0.37 -4.23 13.71
CA LEU A 299 -1.45 -4.80 14.51
C LEU A 299 -1.64 -4.08 15.86
N ARG A 300 -0.54 -3.66 16.53
CA ARG A 300 -0.63 -2.86 17.75
C ARG A 300 -1.34 -1.53 17.51
N ASN A 301 -1.03 -0.85 16.41
CA ASN A 301 -1.67 0.40 16.02
C ASN A 301 -3.15 0.20 15.69
N PHE A 302 -3.48 -0.87 14.98
CA PHE A 302 -4.87 -1.25 14.73
C PHE A 302 -5.63 -1.45 16.04
N LEU A 303 -5.12 -2.28 16.97
CA LEU A 303 -5.76 -2.53 18.26
C LEU A 303 -5.89 -1.25 19.09
N LYS A 304 -4.88 -0.39 19.10
CA LYS A 304 -4.96 0.93 19.76
C LYS A 304 -6.10 1.77 19.20
N ARG A 305 -6.27 1.78 17.86
CA ARG A 305 -7.38 2.49 17.20
C ARG A 305 -8.74 1.89 17.54
N ILE A 306 -8.84 0.54 17.64
CA ILE A 306 -10.07 -0.15 18.06
C ILE A 306 -10.42 0.19 19.51
N ASP A 307 -9.44 0.16 20.41
CA ASP A 307 -9.63 0.37 21.85
C ASP A 307 -9.74 1.84 22.24
N GLN A 308 -9.42 2.75 21.32
CA GLN A 308 -9.46 4.18 21.58
C GLN A 308 -10.86 4.63 22.02
N GLN A 309 -10.91 5.32 23.14
CA GLN A 309 -12.12 5.99 23.61
C GLN A 309 -12.21 7.38 22.97
N THR A 310 -13.35 7.68 22.39
CA THR A 310 -13.66 9.03 21.88
C THR A 310 -15.08 9.43 22.26
N MET A 311 -15.28 10.71 22.42
CA MET A 311 -16.61 11.29 22.68
C MET A 311 -16.69 12.71 22.16
N GLY A 312 -17.83 13.05 21.59
CA GLY A 312 -18.21 14.41 21.22
C GLY A 312 -19.66 14.66 21.60
N ILE A 313 -20.01 15.89 21.90
CA ILE A 313 -21.41 16.31 22.15
C ILE A 313 -21.77 17.43 21.18
N SER A 314 -23.06 17.47 20.82
CA SER A 314 -23.66 18.60 20.14
C SER A 314 -25.03 18.93 20.77
N TYR A 315 -25.39 20.21 20.78
CA TYR A 315 -26.63 20.69 21.34
C TYR A 315 -27.03 22.02 20.68
N SER A 316 -28.29 22.39 20.80
CA SER A 316 -28.76 23.69 20.34
C SER A 316 -28.07 24.82 21.10
N GLU A 317 -27.69 25.89 20.41
CA GLU A 317 -27.08 27.08 21.02
C GLU A 317 -28.08 27.96 21.77
N ALA A 318 -29.40 27.63 21.72
CA ALA A 318 -30.48 28.32 22.41
C ALA A 318 -31.39 27.33 23.13
N ALA A 319 -31.79 27.66 24.34
CA ALA A 319 -32.79 26.94 25.14
C ALA A 319 -33.65 27.89 25.96
N LYS A 320 -34.84 27.41 26.41
CA LYS A 320 -35.69 28.13 27.35
C LYS A 320 -35.26 27.87 28.79
N PRO A 321 -35.49 28.80 29.70
CA PRO A 321 -35.16 28.63 31.09
C PRO A 321 -35.84 27.39 31.71
N ASN A 322 -35.07 26.58 32.42
CA ASN A 322 -35.50 25.37 33.12
C ASN A 322 -36.14 24.28 32.23
N GLU A 323 -36.03 24.39 30.92
CA GLU A 323 -36.42 23.35 29.98
C GLU A 323 -35.27 22.35 29.77
N GLU A 324 -35.58 21.06 29.64
CA GLU A 324 -34.58 20.03 29.37
C GLU A 324 -33.85 20.33 28.06
N ILE A 325 -32.52 20.18 28.08
CA ILE A 325 -31.65 20.40 26.92
C ILE A 325 -31.33 19.05 26.31
N LEU A 326 -31.66 18.88 25.04
CA LEU A 326 -31.28 17.67 24.29
C LEU A 326 -29.81 17.77 23.86
N ILE A 327 -29.04 16.76 24.22
CA ILE A 327 -27.62 16.66 23.88
C ILE A 327 -27.41 15.40 23.08
N ASP A 328 -26.96 15.55 21.84
CA ASP A 328 -26.55 14.45 20.99
C ASP A 328 -25.11 14.08 21.30
N ILE A 329 -24.90 12.80 21.54
CA ILE A 329 -23.60 12.24 21.91
C ILE A 329 -23.15 11.30 20.80
N ASN A 330 -21.96 11.56 20.24
CA ASN A 330 -21.22 10.62 19.41
C ASN A 330 -20.07 10.06 20.23
N LYS A 331 -20.01 8.75 20.39
CA LYS A 331 -19.03 8.10 21.25
C LYS A 331 -18.47 6.82 20.64
N LYS A 332 -17.31 6.43 21.13
CA LYS A 332 -16.72 5.12 20.90
C LYS A 332 -16.10 4.63 22.21
N ASN A 333 -16.47 3.42 22.64
CA ASN A 333 -15.92 2.77 23.84
C ASN A 333 -16.09 3.56 25.16
N VAL A 334 -17.10 4.43 25.25
CA VAL A 334 -17.42 5.20 26.46
C VAL A 334 -18.79 4.77 26.99
N ASP A 335 -18.84 4.37 28.28
CA ASP A 335 -20.04 3.83 28.91
C ASP A 335 -20.72 4.82 29.85
N ARG A 336 -20.03 5.90 30.22
CA ARG A 336 -20.53 6.93 31.11
C ARG A 336 -20.01 8.30 30.73
N ILE A 337 -20.86 9.30 30.77
CA ILE A 337 -20.53 10.71 30.57
C ILE A 337 -20.81 11.50 31.84
N THR A 338 -19.97 12.50 32.08
CA THR A 338 -20.26 13.60 33.00
C THR A 338 -20.25 14.91 32.21
N ILE A 339 -21.28 15.71 32.32
CA ILE A 339 -21.36 17.03 31.67
C ILE A 339 -21.36 18.09 32.77
N ARG A 340 -20.43 19.04 32.67
CA ARG A 340 -20.37 20.21 33.56
C ARG A 340 -20.78 21.46 32.81
N ALA A 341 -21.75 22.18 33.37
CA ALA A 341 -22.20 23.49 32.89
C ALA A 341 -21.44 24.60 33.59
N TYR A 342 -20.77 25.45 32.84
CA TYR A 342 -20.08 26.64 33.35
C TYR A 342 -20.80 27.91 32.87
N SER A 343 -21.09 28.84 33.81
CA SER A 343 -21.63 30.17 33.46
C SER A 343 -20.53 31.03 32.86
N VAL A 344 -20.79 31.73 31.76
CA VAL A 344 -19.84 32.57 31.04
C VAL A 344 -20.46 33.92 30.69
N ASP A 345 -19.76 35.02 31.04
CA ASP A 345 -20.28 36.38 30.86
C ASP A 345 -19.97 36.97 29.47
N GLY A 346 -19.07 36.34 28.69
CA GLY A 346 -18.69 36.82 27.35
C GLY A 346 -17.88 35.82 26.51
N ILE A 347 -17.71 36.16 25.22
CA ILE A 347 -16.97 35.31 24.23
C ILE A 347 -15.47 35.15 24.57
N SER A 348 -14.91 36.10 25.36
CA SER A 348 -13.48 36.08 25.74
C SER A 348 -13.12 34.98 26.74
N ASP A 349 -14.10 34.40 27.45
CA ASP A 349 -13.87 33.41 28.50
C ASP A 349 -13.82 31.95 28.01
N ILE A 350 -13.99 31.72 26.70
CA ILE A 350 -14.16 30.39 26.07
C ILE A 350 -12.83 29.62 25.92
N ARG A 351 -11.79 29.96 26.59
CA ARG A 351 -10.58 29.14 26.59
C ARG A 351 -10.71 27.99 27.58
N MET A 352 -10.67 26.74 27.10
CA MET A 352 -10.73 25.52 27.94
C MET A 352 -9.77 25.57 29.15
N LYS A 353 -8.66 26.32 29.01
CA LYS A 353 -7.68 26.52 30.09
C LYS A 353 -8.25 27.30 31.28
N ASN A 354 -9.17 28.21 31.02
CA ASN A 354 -9.84 29.03 32.06
C ASN A 354 -10.98 28.25 32.72
N LEU A 355 -11.71 27.42 31.97
CA LEU A 355 -12.82 26.61 32.48
C LEU A 355 -12.37 25.63 33.56
N LYS A 356 -11.16 25.08 33.49
CA LYS A 356 -10.59 24.17 34.51
C LYS A 356 -10.41 24.84 35.89
N GLN A 357 -10.36 26.16 35.95
CA GLN A 357 -10.20 26.94 37.19
C GLN A 357 -11.53 27.44 37.74
N MET A 358 -12.62 27.31 36.97
CA MET A 358 -13.95 27.74 37.34
C MET A 358 -14.70 26.63 38.08
N LYS A 359 -15.56 27.00 39.04
CA LYS A 359 -16.50 26.04 39.64
C LYS A 359 -17.68 25.83 38.70
N PRO A 360 -18.02 24.58 38.34
CA PRO A 360 -19.21 24.33 37.52
C PRO A 360 -20.46 24.76 38.28
N MET A 361 -21.41 25.35 37.56
CA MET A 361 -22.72 25.69 38.10
C MET A 361 -23.56 24.43 38.31
N MET A 362 -23.44 23.46 37.41
CA MET A 362 -24.12 22.19 37.46
C MET A 362 -23.22 21.07 36.97
N GLU A 363 -23.33 19.92 37.60
CA GLU A 363 -22.73 18.66 37.16
C GLU A 363 -23.82 17.61 37.03
N TRP A 364 -23.83 16.90 35.90
CA TRP A 364 -24.79 15.85 35.61
C TRP A 364 -24.04 14.66 34.97
N SER A 365 -24.44 13.45 35.32
CA SER A 365 -23.84 12.24 34.81
C SER A 365 -24.90 11.27 34.34
N ALA A 366 -24.60 10.53 33.27
CA ALA A 366 -25.45 9.49 32.73
C ALA A 366 -24.64 8.27 32.31
N ASN A 367 -25.22 7.09 32.48
CA ASN A 367 -24.76 5.90 31.81
C ASN A 367 -25.23 5.92 30.34
N LEU A 368 -24.37 5.49 29.44
CA LEU A 368 -24.63 5.48 28.01
C LEU A 368 -24.93 4.03 27.58
N ASN A 369 -25.82 3.86 26.60
CA ASN A 369 -26.11 2.56 26.00
C ASN A 369 -24.96 2.09 25.11
N ALA A 370 -25.11 0.96 24.40
CA ALA A 370 -24.09 0.41 23.53
C ALA A 370 -23.95 1.16 22.18
N ASP A 371 -24.94 1.99 21.82
CA ASP A 371 -24.94 2.70 20.53
C ASP A 371 -23.88 3.79 20.48
N ASP A 372 -23.23 3.94 19.36
CA ASP A 372 -22.20 4.96 19.14
C ASP A 372 -22.80 6.37 19.04
N HIS A 373 -24.10 6.48 18.75
CA HIS A 373 -24.84 7.73 18.71
C HIS A 373 -26.11 7.63 19.55
N GLN A 374 -26.32 8.59 20.46
CA GLN A 374 -27.54 8.68 21.28
C GLN A 374 -27.80 10.10 21.74
N THR A 375 -29.08 10.42 22.01
CA THR A 375 -29.52 11.68 22.59
C THR A 375 -29.82 11.48 24.05
N VAL A 376 -29.28 12.35 24.91
CA VAL A 376 -29.59 12.40 26.35
C VAL A 376 -30.29 13.71 26.69
N ARG A 377 -31.01 13.70 27.81
CA ARG A 377 -31.70 14.87 28.35
C ARG A 377 -30.90 15.43 29.52
N PHE A 378 -30.32 16.58 29.30
CA PHE A 378 -29.62 17.34 30.34
C PHE A 378 -30.62 18.24 31.09
N PRO A 379 -30.54 18.35 32.41
CA PRO A 379 -31.45 19.21 33.18
C PRO A 379 -31.41 20.66 32.71
N GLY A 380 -32.56 21.32 32.76
CA GLY A 380 -32.69 22.72 32.38
C GLY A 380 -31.83 23.64 33.24
N LEU A 381 -31.35 24.72 32.63
CA LEU A 381 -30.56 25.76 33.27
C LEU A 381 -31.36 27.04 33.44
N PRO A 382 -31.08 27.88 34.46
CA PRO A 382 -31.68 29.21 34.56
C PRO A 382 -31.22 30.14 33.44
N THR A 383 -31.86 31.31 33.30
CA THR A 383 -31.44 32.30 32.31
C THR A 383 -29.97 32.67 32.45
N GLY A 384 -29.23 32.64 31.33
CA GLY A 384 -27.77 32.90 31.31
C GLY A 384 -27.09 32.38 30.07
N ARG A 385 -25.78 32.49 30.05
CA ARG A 385 -24.91 31.92 29.02
C ARG A 385 -24.05 30.81 29.62
N TYR A 386 -23.97 29.69 28.94
CA TYR A 386 -23.31 28.51 29.49
C TYR A 386 -22.42 27.83 28.45
N ILE A 387 -21.40 27.14 28.95
CA ILE A 387 -20.61 26.18 28.18
C ILE A 387 -20.81 24.82 28.83
N LEU A 388 -21.19 23.83 28.01
CA LEU A 388 -21.31 22.45 28.46
C LEU A 388 -20.00 21.70 28.10
N VAL A 389 -19.34 21.19 29.12
CA VAL A 389 -18.06 20.47 28.98
C VAL A 389 -18.30 19.00 29.29
N PRO A 390 -18.19 18.12 28.30
CA PRO A 390 -18.26 16.68 28.52
C PRO A 390 -16.94 16.14 29.07
N GLU A 391 -17.04 15.11 29.90
CA GLU A 391 -15.92 14.38 30.48
C GLU A 391 -16.27 12.90 30.55
N PHE A 392 -15.28 12.03 30.32
CA PHE A 392 -15.39 10.60 30.55
C PHE A 392 -14.16 10.07 31.28
N ILE A 393 -14.25 8.87 31.84
CA ILE A 393 -13.12 8.23 32.51
C ILE A 393 -12.41 7.33 31.52
N ASP A 394 -11.12 7.56 31.32
CA ASP A 394 -10.27 6.69 30.51
C ASP A 394 -10.12 5.31 31.19
N ARG A 395 -10.39 4.25 30.42
CA ARG A 395 -10.41 2.87 30.95
C ARG A 395 -9.05 2.39 31.43
N ASN A 396 -7.97 2.92 30.85
CA ASN A 396 -6.61 2.47 31.17
C ASN A 396 -5.97 3.27 32.30
N SER A 397 -6.07 4.59 32.22
CA SER A 397 -5.46 5.49 33.22
C SER A 397 -6.36 5.79 34.41
N HIS A 398 -7.66 5.47 34.31
CA HIS A 398 -8.69 5.86 35.27
C HIS A 398 -8.79 7.38 35.53
N ASN A 399 -8.22 8.17 34.66
CA ASN A 399 -8.26 9.62 34.73
C ASN A 399 -9.45 10.18 33.95
N ALA A 400 -9.94 11.33 34.42
CA ALA A 400 -10.95 12.09 33.70
C ALA A 400 -10.35 12.72 32.42
N VAL A 401 -11.01 12.50 31.29
CA VAL A 401 -10.61 12.99 29.97
C VAL A 401 -11.70 13.93 29.45
N ILE A 402 -11.30 15.16 29.11
CA ILE A 402 -12.14 16.10 28.39
C ILE A 402 -11.82 15.94 26.90
N PRO A 403 -12.83 15.63 26.05
CA PRO A 403 -12.63 15.54 24.61
C PRO A 403 -12.04 16.83 24.02
N ASN A 404 -11.21 16.70 23.00
CA ASN A 404 -10.70 17.85 22.26
C ASN A 404 -11.78 18.37 21.28
N GLN A 405 -12.76 19.07 21.82
CA GLN A 405 -13.89 19.65 21.09
C GLN A 405 -13.92 21.15 21.34
N THR A 406 -14.20 21.94 20.30
CA THR A 406 -14.46 23.38 20.46
C THR A 406 -15.82 23.55 21.15
N PRO A 407 -15.86 24.12 22.33
CA PRO A 407 -17.12 24.32 23.02
C PRO A 407 -17.97 25.38 22.30
N SER A 408 -19.28 25.13 22.17
CA SER A 408 -20.26 26.13 21.76
C SER A 408 -20.93 26.79 22.99
N VAL A 409 -21.36 28.03 22.81
CA VAL A 409 -22.07 28.76 23.87
C VAL A 409 -23.58 28.48 23.79
N LEU A 410 -24.15 27.95 24.87
CA LEU A 410 -25.57 27.80 25.06
C LEU A 410 -26.14 29.09 25.66
N THR A 411 -27.07 29.73 24.98
CA THR A 411 -27.83 30.89 25.52
C THR A 411 -29.19 30.43 26.01
N VAL A 412 -29.44 30.56 27.30
CA VAL A 412 -30.72 30.26 27.92
C VAL A 412 -31.48 31.58 28.12
N SER A 413 -32.60 31.78 27.42
CA SER A 413 -33.36 33.02 27.44
C SER A 413 -34.87 32.76 27.33
N ALA A 414 -35.65 33.59 28.01
CA ALA A 414 -37.09 33.61 27.85
C ALA A 414 -37.58 34.37 26.59
N ILE A 415 -36.63 35.01 25.85
CA ILE A 415 -36.92 35.81 24.67
C ILE A 415 -36.51 35.01 23.43
N ASP A 416 -37.46 34.66 22.55
CA ASP A 416 -37.19 34.10 21.22
C ASP A 416 -36.73 35.23 20.29
N ILE A 417 -35.43 35.29 20.01
CA ILE A 417 -34.91 36.20 18.99
C ILE A 417 -34.84 35.44 17.69
N MET A 418 -35.85 35.58 16.82
CA MET A 418 -35.76 35.18 15.42
C MET A 418 -34.88 36.17 14.68
N MET A 419 -33.64 35.82 14.39
CA MET A 419 -32.82 36.53 13.38
C MET A 419 -33.30 36.12 11.99
N VAL A 420 -34.15 36.93 11.39
CA VAL A 420 -34.50 36.81 9.96
C VAL A 420 -33.39 37.47 9.18
N ASN A 421 -32.45 36.71 8.65
CA ASN A 421 -31.53 37.18 7.60
C ASN A 421 -32.36 37.48 6.36
N ARG A 422 -32.70 38.76 6.13
CA ARG A 422 -33.15 39.23 4.81
C ARG A 422 -31.89 39.30 3.92
N ILE A 423 -31.83 38.38 2.96
CA ILE A 423 -30.92 38.47 1.78
C ILE A 423 -31.42 39.58 0.88
#